data_9c426b5ab0f1a017bd7dc74e5329849f
#
_entry.id   9c426b5ab0f1a017bd7dc74e5329849f
#
_cell.length_a   1.000
_cell.length_b   1.000
_cell.length_c   1.000
_cell.angle_alpha   90.00
_cell.angle_beta   90.00
_cell.angle_gamma   90.00
#
_symmetry.space_group_name_H-M   'P 1'
#
loop_
_entity.id
_entity.type
_entity.pdbx_description
1 polymer ?
#
loop_
_entity_poly.entity_id
_entity_poly.type
_entity_poly.pdbx_seq_one_letter_code
_entity_poly.pdbx_strand_id
1 'polypeptide(L)'
;MAKIAVLGYGTVGSGVVEILDANAESISKKAGQPIEVKSVLDLRDFPGDPIQEKIVHDIDLVINDDEIDVVVEVMGGVEPAFTFVKRALEAGKSVCTSNKALVAAHGAELLAMAKERSLNFMFEASVGGGIPIIRPLNQALTADEITKITGIMNGTTNYILTKMSNDGSSYEEVLKEAQALGYAERNPEADVEGYDACRKIAILTSLADGRTVNFEEITTEGITKISNEDFAYARKLNSVIKLLATSYRKDGKVYAITAPFLIDTTHPLYNVNGVLNGIYVNGNMVGDVMFFGAGAGKLPTASAVVGDIIDCVKHKGTNVCLIWDDEKLELAPTRDEVRSFFVRVKGNTSDTAMVKEQFGDVEIITVDGLDNEFGFITDKMTEEAFDKAAANVDMISRIRIDDTKLQ
;
A
#
# COMPACT_ATOMS: atom_id res chain seq x y z
N MET A 1 14.30 -20.46 -24.66
CA MET A 1 13.41 -20.75 -23.54
C MET A 1 14.07 -20.16 -22.31
N ALA A 2 13.38 -19.25 -21.62
CA ALA A 2 13.88 -18.68 -20.39
C ALA A 2 13.60 -19.60 -19.20
N LYS A 3 14.55 -19.73 -18.28
CA LYS A 3 14.42 -20.53 -17.07
C LYS A 3 14.42 -19.65 -15.85
N ILE A 4 13.50 -19.91 -14.91
CA ILE A 4 13.38 -19.14 -13.67
C ILE A 4 13.49 -20.05 -12.44
N ALA A 5 13.90 -19.45 -11.33
CA ALA A 5 13.80 -20.06 -10.00
C ALA A 5 12.83 -19.26 -9.13
N VAL A 6 12.02 -19.96 -8.33
CA VAL A 6 11.08 -19.33 -7.37
C VAL A 6 11.59 -19.58 -5.97
N LEU A 7 11.78 -18.51 -5.17
CA LEU A 7 12.18 -18.59 -3.77
C LEU A 7 10.95 -18.44 -2.88
N GLY A 8 10.49 -19.57 -2.33
CA GLY A 8 9.28 -19.73 -1.54
C GLY A 8 8.10 -20.31 -2.33
N TYR A 9 7.57 -21.43 -1.88
CA TYR A 9 6.39 -22.10 -2.45
C TYR A 9 5.17 -21.99 -1.50
N GLY A 10 4.95 -20.75 -1.04
CA GLY A 10 3.76 -20.36 -0.29
C GLY A 10 2.61 -19.95 -1.21
N THR A 11 1.72 -19.10 -0.70
CA THR A 11 0.55 -18.61 -1.44
C THR A 11 0.92 -17.98 -2.78
N VAL A 12 1.89 -17.05 -2.80
CA VAL A 12 2.27 -16.34 -4.03
C VAL A 12 3.09 -17.24 -4.95
N GLY A 13 4.08 -17.97 -4.44
CA GLY A 13 4.94 -18.83 -5.25
C GLY A 13 4.18 -19.94 -5.96
N SER A 14 3.26 -20.62 -5.26
CA SER A 14 2.38 -21.61 -5.91
C SER A 14 1.45 -20.97 -6.95
N GLY A 15 1.02 -19.72 -6.73
CA GLY A 15 0.25 -18.97 -7.71
C GLY A 15 1.05 -18.59 -8.97
N VAL A 16 2.33 -18.27 -8.82
CA VAL A 16 3.24 -18.00 -9.97
C VAL A 16 3.36 -19.24 -10.84
N VAL A 17 3.61 -20.40 -10.24
CA VAL A 17 3.67 -21.68 -10.98
C VAL A 17 2.35 -21.96 -11.70
N GLU A 18 1.22 -21.85 -10.98
CA GLU A 18 -0.12 -22.06 -11.53
C GLU A 18 -0.41 -21.16 -12.74
N ILE A 19 -0.08 -19.87 -12.68
CA ILE A 19 -0.31 -18.95 -13.80
C ILE A 19 0.60 -19.24 -14.97
N LEU A 20 1.86 -19.59 -14.75
CA LEU A 20 2.81 -19.94 -15.80
C LEU A 20 2.35 -21.19 -16.56
N ASP A 21 1.80 -22.17 -15.87
CA ASP A 21 1.27 -23.39 -16.48
C ASP A 21 -0.07 -23.13 -17.20
N ALA A 22 -1.02 -22.50 -16.51
CA ALA A 22 -2.36 -22.25 -17.06
C ALA A 22 -2.36 -21.34 -18.29
N ASN A 23 -1.47 -20.36 -18.35
CA ASN A 23 -1.41 -19.34 -19.39
C ASN A 23 -0.15 -19.47 -20.28
N ALA A 24 0.51 -20.64 -20.30
CA ALA A 24 1.82 -20.85 -20.93
C ALA A 24 1.90 -20.35 -22.39
N GLU A 25 0.89 -20.64 -23.21
CA GLU A 25 0.86 -20.21 -24.61
C GLU A 25 0.79 -18.68 -24.75
N SER A 26 -0.10 -18.03 -24.00
CA SER A 26 -0.26 -16.56 -24.01
C SER A 26 0.98 -15.85 -23.48
N ILE A 27 1.56 -16.39 -22.40
CA ILE A 27 2.79 -15.87 -21.80
C ILE A 27 3.96 -15.99 -22.77
N SER A 28 4.13 -17.15 -23.40
CA SER A 28 5.19 -17.37 -24.40
C SER A 28 5.11 -16.38 -25.55
N LYS A 29 3.91 -16.10 -26.07
CA LYS A 29 3.71 -15.10 -27.13
C LYS A 29 4.11 -13.69 -26.68
N LYS A 30 3.76 -13.31 -25.44
CA LYS A 30 4.09 -11.99 -24.88
C LYS A 30 5.55 -11.84 -24.52
N ALA A 31 6.17 -12.89 -23.99
CA ALA A 31 7.58 -12.91 -23.63
C ALA A 31 8.52 -13.11 -24.85
N GLY A 32 7.97 -13.53 -26.01
CA GLY A 32 8.75 -13.88 -27.20
C GLY A 32 9.39 -15.25 -27.14
N GLN A 33 9.26 -15.98 -26.04
CA GLN A 33 9.79 -17.33 -25.83
C GLN A 33 9.08 -18.01 -24.65
N PRO A 34 9.10 -19.36 -24.57
CA PRO A 34 8.60 -20.09 -23.41
C PRO A 34 9.37 -19.73 -22.13
N ILE A 35 8.65 -19.75 -20.99
CA ILE A 35 9.22 -19.54 -19.64
C ILE A 35 8.97 -20.82 -18.86
N GLU A 36 10.02 -21.38 -18.25
CA GLU A 36 9.99 -22.61 -17.47
C GLU A 36 10.44 -22.36 -16.02
N VAL A 37 9.68 -22.87 -15.06
CA VAL A 37 10.15 -22.98 -13.66
C VAL A 37 11.12 -24.14 -13.58
N LYS A 38 12.42 -23.85 -13.41
CA LYS A 38 13.49 -24.86 -13.32
C LYS A 38 13.63 -25.39 -11.91
N SER A 39 13.62 -24.50 -10.91
CA SER A 39 13.78 -24.86 -9.51
C SER A 39 12.92 -24.00 -8.60
N VAL A 40 12.58 -24.53 -7.44
CA VAL A 40 11.84 -23.87 -6.39
C VAL A 40 12.59 -24.07 -5.07
N LEU A 41 13.04 -22.98 -4.45
CA LEU A 41 13.66 -23.01 -3.15
C LEU A 41 12.58 -22.94 -2.06
N ASP A 42 12.46 -23.96 -1.24
CA ASP A 42 11.64 -23.94 -0.02
C ASP A 42 12.27 -24.84 1.04
N LEU A 43 12.05 -24.56 2.31
CA LEU A 43 12.52 -25.39 3.42
C LEU A 43 11.67 -26.66 3.59
N ARG A 44 10.48 -26.69 3.01
CA ARG A 44 9.50 -27.77 3.10
C ARG A 44 9.57 -28.64 1.86
N ASP A 45 9.18 -29.92 2.02
CA ASP A 45 8.85 -30.81 0.96
C ASP A 45 7.34 -30.78 0.65
N PHE A 46 6.98 -31.14 -0.57
CA PHE A 46 5.59 -31.11 -1.04
C PHE A 46 5.21 -32.50 -1.67
N PRO A 47 5.22 -33.58 -0.85
CA PRO A 47 4.98 -34.92 -1.37
C PRO A 47 3.58 -35.03 -2.01
N GLY A 48 3.55 -35.53 -3.25
CA GLY A 48 2.33 -35.66 -4.04
C GLY A 48 1.99 -34.44 -4.92
N ASP A 49 2.68 -33.31 -4.75
CA ASP A 49 2.63 -32.18 -5.66
C ASP A 49 3.70 -32.36 -6.77
N PRO A 50 3.38 -32.17 -8.06
CA PRO A 50 4.36 -32.25 -9.15
C PRO A 50 5.58 -31.33 -8.96
N ILE A 51 5.44 -30.25 -8.18
CA ILE A 51 6.54 -29.33 -7.90
C ILE A 51 7.66 -29.97 -7.09
N GLN A 52 7.40 -31.09 -6.38
CA GLN A 52 8.39 -31.78 -5.56
C GLN A 52 9.69 -32.13 -6.33
N GLU A 53 9.57 -32.45 -7.62
CA GLU A 53 10.73 -32.76 -8.45
C GLU A 53 11.64 -31.55 -8.73
N LYS A 54 11.14 -30.33 -8.48
CA LYS A 54 11.85 -29.05 -8.68
C LYS A 54 12.28 -28.41 -7.37
N ILE A 55 11.93 -29.01 -6.23
CA ILE A 55 12.29 -28.47 -4.90
C ILE A 55 13.80 -28.59 -4.66
N VAL A 56 14.38 -27.50 -4.23
CA VAL A 56 15.76 -27.43 -3.73
C VAL A 56 15.76 -26.74 -2.37
N HIS A 57 16.68 -27.12 -1.49
CA HIS A 57 16.78 -26.60 -0.12
C HIS A 57 17.99 -25.70 0.11
N ASP A 58 18.83 -25.57 -0.92
CA ASP A 58 20.05 -24.76 -0.87
C ASP A 58 20.01 -23.68 -1.95
N ILE A 59 20.14 -22.43 -1.53
CA ILE A 59 20.18 -21.28 -2.43
C ILE A 59 21.35 -21.35 -3.43
N ASP A 60 22.44 -22.01 -3.06
CA ASP A 60 23.61 -22.15 -3.93
C ASP A 60 23.29 -22.95 -5.21
N LEU A 61 22.32 -23.86 -5.17
CA LEU A 61 21.82 -24.59 -6.35
C LEU A 61 21.07 -23.66 -7.33
N VAL A 62 20.53 -22.55 -6.86
CA VAL A 62 19.89 -21.53 -7.69
C VAL A 62 20.91 -20.52 -8.21
N ILE A 63 21.78 -20.02 -7.32
CA ILE A 63 22.73 -18.97 -7.65
C ILE A 63 23.78 -19.43 -8.65
N ASN A 64 24.31 -20.64 -8.48
CA ASN A 64 25.39 -21.21 -9.31
C ASN A 64 24.88 -21.89 -10.57
N ASP A 65 23.58 -21.87 -10.84
CA ASP A 65 23.01 -22.44 -12.06
C ASP A 65 22.92 -21.40 -13.19
N ASP A 66 23.85 -21.47 -14.16
CA ASP A 66 23.97 -20.53 -15.28
C ASP A 66 22.75 -20.57 -16.24
N GLU A 67 21.90 -21.58 -16.15
CA GLU A 67 20.68 -21.65 -16.98
C GLU A 67 19.51 -20.84 -16.41
N ILE A 68 19.59 -20.38 -15.16
CA ILE A 68 18.55 -19.54 -14.53
C ILE A 68 18.76 -18.07 -14.92
N ASP A 69 17.78 -17.53 -15.63
CA ASP A 69 17.78 -16.14 -16.10
C ASP A 69 17.19 -15.17 -15.07
N VAL A 70 16.14 -15.62 -14.35
CA VAL A 70 15.37 -14.78 -13.41
C VAL A 70 15.12 -15.52 -12.10
N VAL A 71 15.34 -14.82 -11.00
CA VAL A 71 15.00 -15.28 -9.66
C VAL A 71 13.74 -14.54 -9.18
N VAL A 72 12.77 -15.27 -8.66
CA VAL A 72 11.47 -14.76 -8.19
C VAL A 72 11.42 -14.94 -6.69
N GLU A 73 11.61 -13.84 -5.92
CA GLU A 73 11.57 -13.85 -4.48
C GLU A 73 10.14 -13.55 -3.98
N VAL A 74 9.54 -14.51 -3.26
CA VAL A 74 8.20 -14.42 -2.70
C VAL A 74 8.10 -15.03 -1.29
N MET A 75 9.21 -14.93 -0.53
CA MET A 75 9.32 -15.49 0.81
C MET A 75 8.75 -14.55 1.89
N GLY A 76 8.98 -13.24 1.74
CA GLY A 76 8.65 -12.24 2.74
C GLY A 76 9.75 -12.02 3.81
N GLY A 77 9.62 -10.92 4.57
CA GLY A 77 10.66 -10.48 5.50
C GLY A 77 11.84 -9.79 4.79
N VAL A 78 12.75 -9.17 5.54
CA VAL A 78 13.93 -8.51 4.94
C VAL A 78 15.07 -9.53 4.77
N GLU A 79 15.35 -10.31 5.79
CA GLU A 79 16.31 -11.41 5.71
C GLU A 79 15.59 -12.77 5.80
N PRO A 80 16.03 -13.78 5.07
CA PRO A 80 17.21 -13.85 4.19
C PRO A 80 16.97 -13.32 2.75
N ALA A 81 15.81 -12.71 2.48
CA ALA A 81 15.44 -12.27 1.13
C ALA A 81 16.47 -11.29 0.54
N PHE A 82 16.92 -10.30 1.29
CA PHE A 82 17.92 -9.33 0.85
C PHE A 82 19.24 -10.03 0.44
N THR A 83 19.74 -10.89 1.29
CA THR A 83 20.97 -11.66 1.00
C THR A 83 20.83 -12.47 -0.28
N PHE A 84 19.69 -13.15 -0.49
CA PHE A 84 19.48 -14.00 -1.66
C PHE A 84 19.29 -13.19 -2.94
N VAL A 85 18.54 -12.09 -2.87
CA VAL A 85 18.35 -11.17 -4.00
C VAL A 85 19.66 -10.53 -4.43
N LYS A 86 20.44 -10.03 -3.48
CA LYS A 86 21.77 -9.46 -3.73
C LYS A 86 22.69 -10.44 -4.43
N ARG A 87 22.78 -11.66 -3.92
CA ARG A 87 23.58 -12.74 -4.54
C ARG A 87 23.09 -13.12 -5.94
N ALA A 88 21.76 -13.11 -6.18
CA ALA A 88 21.21 -13.36 -7.50
C ALA A 88 21.64 -12.28 -8.52
N LEU A 89 21.55 -11.00 -8.14
CA LEU A 89 22.03 -9.89 -8.98
C LEU A 89 23.55 -9.96 -9.21
N GLU A 90 24.34 -10.30 -8.19
CA GLU A 90 25.79 -10.51 -8.31
C GLU A 90 26.14 -11.65 -9.26
N ALA A 91 25.31 -12.70 -9.30
CA ALA A 91 25.45 -13.83 -10.22
C ALA A 91 24.86 -13.58 -11.63
N GLY A 92 24.49 -12.33 -11.95
CA GLY A 92 24.01 -11.98 -13.30
C GLY A 92 22.55 -12.38 -13.58
N LYS A 93 21.73 -12.60 -12.57
CA LYS A 93 20.32 -12.96 -12.69
C LYS A 93 19.43 -11.75 -12.40
N SER A 94 18.43 -11.50 -13.26
CA SER A 94 17.37 -10.52 -12.95
C SER A 94 16.49 -11.03 -11.80
N VAL A 95 15.85 -10.13 -11.06
CA VAL A 95 15.05 -10.48 -9.90
C VAL A 95 13.67 -9.84 -9.98
N CYS A 96 12.64 -10.62 -9.64
CA CYS A 96 11.28 -10.14 -9.38
C CYS A 96 10.93 -10.40 -7.91
N THR A 97 10.25 -9.47 -7.24
CA THR A 97 9.82 -9.68 -5.85
C THR A 97 8.41 -9.12 -5.56
N SER A 98 7.70 -9.76 -4.65
CA SER A 98 6.46 -9.24 -4.05
C SER A 98 6.68 -8.65 -2.64
N ASN A 99 7.92 -8.60 -2.18
CA ASN A 99 8.30 -8.35 -0.80
C ASN A 99 8.44 -6.84 -0.52
N LYS A 100 7.35 -6.23 -0.06
CA LYS A 100 7.33 -4.80 0.30
C LYS A 100 8.34 -4.40 1.36
N ALA A 101 8.64 -5.29 2.32
CA ALA A 101 9.60 -4.99 3.40
C ALA A 101 11.02 -4.88 2.84
N LEU A 102 11.39 -5.80 1.95
CA LEU A 102 12.66 -5.76 1.23
C LEU A 102 12.78 -4.50 0.38
N VAL A 103 11.74 -4.19 -0.41
CA VAL A 103 11.74 -3.03 -1.32
C VAL A 103 11.80 -1.71 -0.54
N ALA A 104 11.03 -1.57 0.54
CA ALA A 104 11.05 -0.36 1.36
C ALA A 104 12.40 -0.12 2.06
N ALA A 105 13.11 -1.20 2.43
CA ALA A 105 14.38 -1.12 3.13
C ALA A 105 15.60 -0.99 2.20
N HIS A 106 15.58 -1.64 1.03
CA HIS A 106 16.76 -1.81 0.15
C HIS A 106 16.47 -1.54 -1.32
N GLY A 107 15.32 -0.94 -1.67
CA GLY A 107 14.91 -0.73 -3.06
C GLY A 107 15.94 0.03 -3.90
N ALA A 108 16.42 1.17 -3.40
CA ALA A 108 17.42 1.99 -4.09
C ALA A 108 18.73 1.22 -4.33
N GLU A 109 19.28 0.53 -3.30
CA GLU A 109 20.50 -0.29 -3.41
C GLU A 109 20.35 -1.38 -4.48
N LEU A 110 19.26 -2.13 -4.44
CA LEU A 110 19.02 -3.26 -5.36
C LEU A 110 18.78 -2.77 -6.80
N LEU A 111 18.11 -1.62 -6.98
CA LEU A 111 17.94 -0.98 -8.28
C LEU A 111 19.30 -0.52 -8.87
N ALA A 112 20.14 0.11 -8.06
CA ALA A 112 21.48 0.51 -8.47
C ALA A 112 22.34 -0.69 -8.89
N MET A 113 22.33 -1.78 -8.11
CA MET A 113 23.03 -3.03 -8.41
C MET A 113 22.55 -3.66 -9.72
N ALA A 114 21.24 -3.69 -9.96
CA ALA A 114 20.65 -4.22 -11.19
C ALA A 114 21.06 -3.38 -12.39
N LYS A 115 20.98 -2.05 -12.27
CA LYS A 115 21.37 -1.10 -13.33
C LYS A 115 22.83 -1.23 -13.75
N GLU A 116 23.75 -1.30 -12.78
CA GLU A 116 25.19 -1.46 -13.04
C GLU A 116 25.52 -2.73 -13.85
N ARG A 117 24.68 -3.78 -13.71
CA ARG A 117 24.88 -5.08 -14.34
C ARG A 117 24.02 -5.30 -15.59
N SER A 118 23.26 -4.27 -16.02
CA SER A 118 22.27 -4.39 -17.10
C SER A 118 21.23 -5.49 -16.84
N LEU A 119 20.85 -5.65 -15.57
CA LEU A 119 19.82 -6.57 -15.06
C LEU A 119 18.57 -5.79 -14.66
N ASN A 120 17.52 -6.51 -14.31
CA ASN A 120 16.27 -5.95 -13.84
C ASN A 120 15.99 -6.38 -12.39
N PHE A 121 15.56 -5.43 -11.57
CA PHE A 121 14.95 -5.66 -10.26
C PHE A 121 13.53 -5.10 -10.32
N MET A 122 12.53 -6.00 -10.37
CA MET A 122 11.13 -5.68 -10.59
C MET A 122 10.31 -6.04 -9.35
N PHE A 123 9.32 -5.20 -8.99
CA PHE A 123 8.58 -5.37 -7.73
C PHE A 123 7.13 -4.85 -7.78
N GLU A 124 6.46 -5.01 -8.94
CA GLU A 124 5.06 -4.58 -9.13
C GLU A 124 4.13 -5.09 -8.02
N ALA A 125 4.29 -6.35 -7.63
CA ALA A 125 3.45 -6.98 -6.63
C ALA A 125 3.66 -6.49 -5.19
N SER A 126 4.69 -5.67 -4.93
CA SER A 126 5.05 -5.22 -3.57
C SER A 126 4.10 -4.17 -3.00
N VAL A 127 3.36 -3.45 -3.84
CA VAL A 127 2.44 -2.37 -3.41
C VAL A 127 0.98 -2.73 -3.67
N GLY A 128 0.59 -2.82 -4.94
CA GLY A 128 -0.81 -2.97 -5.35
C GLY A 128 -1.33 -4.40 -5.36
N GLY A 129 -0.50 -5.41 -5.01
CA GLY A 129 -0.85 -6.80 -5.20
C GLY A 129 -1.16 -7.08 -6.67
N GLY A 130 -2.44 -7.30 -7.02
CA GLY A 130 -2.86 -7.45 -8.42
C GLY A 130 -3.12 -6.13 -9.17
N ILE A 131 -3.12 -4.99 -8.47
CA ILE A 131 -3.33 -3.68 -9.07
C ILE A 131 -2.00 -3.17 -9.65
N PRO A 132 -1.90 -2.90 -10.97
CA PRO A 132 -0.70 -2.32 -11.54
C PRO A 132 -0.55 -0.86 -11.10
N ILE A 133 0.57 -0.49 -10.52
CA ILE A 133 0.86 0.88 -10.10
C ILE A 133 2.31 1.30 -10.35
N ILE A 134 3.28 0.43 -10.08
CA ILE A 134 4.70 0.76 -10.27
C ILE A 134 5.02 0.90 -11.75
N ARG A 135 4.59 -0.06 -12.57
CA ARG A 135 4.76 0.01 -14.02
C ARG A 135 4.01 1.19 -14.65
N PRO A 136 2.75 1.50 -14.31
CA PRO A 136 2.11 2.73 -14.75
C PRO A 136 2.86 4.00 -14.40
N LEU A 137 3.32 4.17 -13.16
CA LEU A 137 4.14 5.34 -12.77
C LEU A 137 5.40 5.47 -13.62
N ASN A 138 6.06 4.34 -13.91
CA ASN A 138 7.35 4.33 -14.60
C ASN A 138 7.26 4.26 -16.13
N GLN A 139 6.12 3.94 -16.71
CA GLN A 139 5.98 3.74 -18.17
C GLN A 139 4.82 4.53 -18.78
N ALA A 140 3.67 4.60 -18.12
CA ALA A 140 2.48 5.22 -18.67
C ALA A 140 2.32 6.70 -18.29
N LEU A 141 2.79 7.07 -17.09
CA LEU A 141 2.67 8.43 -16.53
C LEU A 141 4.00 9.20 -16.56
N THR A 142 4.95 8.78 -17.35
CA THR A 142 6.31 9.38 -17.42
C THR A 142 6.37 10.78 -18.01
N ALA A 143 5.30 11.25 -18.65
CA ALA A 143 5.22 12.62 -19.15
C ALA A 143 4.78 13.62 -18.07
N ASP A 144 4.33 13.13 -16.92
CA ASP A 144 3.75 13.92 -15.85
C ASP A 144 4.68 14.03 -14.64
N GLU A 145 4.60 15.18 -13.97
CA GLU A 145 5.03 15.28 -12.58
C GLU A 145 3.88 14.78 -11.70
N ILE A 146 4.15 13.76 -10.90
CA ILE A 146 3.16 13.23 -9.97
C ILE A 146 3.05 14.17 -8.77
N THR A 147 1.88 14.77 -8.61
CA THR A 147 1.62 15.77 -7.56
C THR A 147 0.98 15.19 -6.32
N LYS A 148 0.17 14.13 -6.48
CA LYS A 148 -0.48 13.43 -5.35
C LYS A 148 -0.64 11.94 -5.67
N ILE A 149 -0.41 11.11 -4.65
CA ILE A 149 -0.79 9.70 -4.63
C ILE A 149 -1.60 9.48 -3.36
N THR A 150 -2.81 8.95 -3.48
CA THR A 150 -3.66 8.60 -2.34
C THR A 150 -4.27 7.23 -2.55
N GLY A 151 -4.21 6.35 -1.55
CA GLY A 151 -4.74 5.01 -1.75
C GLY A 151 -5.33 4.38 -0.49
N ILE A 152 -6.32 3.53 -0.74
CA ILE A 152 -6.73 2.46 0.16
C ILE A 152 -5.86 1.27 -0.23
N MET A 153 -4.77 1.05 0.53
CA MET A 153 -3.70 0.11 0.16
C MET A 153 -3.67 -1.13 1.05
N ASN A 154 -4.64 -1.29 1.96
CA ASN A 154 -4.76 -2.44 2.83
C ASN A 154 -6.20 -2.97 2.81
N GLY A 155 -6.38 -4.21 2.34
CA GLY A 155 -7.70 -4.84 2.20
C GLY A 155 -8.34 -5.19 3.54
N THR A 156 -7.54 -5.58 4.54
CA THR A 156 -8.02 -5.95 5.89
C THR A 156 -8.69 -4.76 6.57
N THR A 157 -8.02 -3.61 6.62
CA THR A 157 -8.55 -2.40 7.24
C THR A 157 -9.74 -1.85 6.46
N ASN A 158 -9.71 -1.90 5.13
CA ASN A 158 -10.85 -1.46 4.34
C ASN A 158 -12.07 -2.37 4.54
N TYR A 159 -11.88 -3.69 4.67
CA TYR A 159 -12.94 -4.63 5.02
C TYR A 159 -13.56 -4.29 6.37
N ILE A 160 -12.72 -4.10 7.41
CA ILE A 160 -13.18 -3.78 8.77
C ILE A 160 -13.99 -2.48 8.76
N LEU A 161 -13.45 -1.39 8.22
CA LEU A 161 -14.14 -0.09 8.17
C LEU A 161 -15.45 -0.17 7.34
N THR A 162 -15.45 -0.93 6.24
CA THR A 162 -16.66 -1.13 5.43
C THR A 162 -17.76 -1.85 6.21
N LYS A 163 -17.43 -2.91 6.94
CA LYS A 163 -18.39 -3.69 7.75
C LYS A 163 -18.91 -2.87 8.92
N MET A 164 -18.03 -2.17 9.65
CA MET A 164 -18.45 -1.26 10.73
C MET A 164 -19.41 -0.18 10.21
N SER A 165 -19.11 0.40 9.05
CA SER A 165 -19.96 1.41 8.42
C SER A 165 -21.34 0.89 8.00
N ASN A 166 -21.41 -0.30 7.40
CA ASN A 166 -22.63 -0.85 6.81
C ASN A 166 -23.51 -1.56 7.82
N ASP A 167 -22.90 -2.37 8.68
CA ASP A 167 -23.61 -3.31 9.57
C ASP A 167 -23.73 -2.77 11.00
N GLY A 168 -22.95 -1.73 11.35
CA GLY A 168 -22.87 -1.21 12.72
C GLY A 168 -22.21 -2.16 13.73
N SER A 169 -21.47 -3.18 13.23
CA SER A 169 -20.73 -4.13 14.06
C SER A 169 -19.54 -3.47 14.73
N SER A 170 -19.15 -3.95 15.91
CA SER A 170 -17.96 -3.43 16.60
C SER A 170 -16.65 -3.84 15.87
N TYR A 171 -15.59 -3.08 16.14
CA TYR A 171 -14.25 -3.38 15.60
C TYR A 171 -13.83 -4.83 15.94
N GLU A 172 -14.03 -5.26 17.20
CA GLU A 172 -13.62 -6.57 17.69
C GLU A 172 -14.41 -7.73 17.01
N GLU A 173 -15.70 -7.53 16.74
CA GLU A 173 -16.52 -8.51 16.04
C GLU A 173 -16.07 -8.67 14.60
N VAL A 174 -15.85 -7.54 13.90
CA VAL A 174 -15.44 -7.56 12.50
C VAL A 174 -14.00 -8.07 12.35
N LEU A 175 -13.09 -7.75 13.27
CA LEU A 175 -11.74 -8.31 13.26
C LEU A 175 -11.75 -9.83 13.38
N LYS A 176 -12.56 -10.39 14.27
CA LYS A 176 -12.73 -11.85 14.38
C LYS A 176 -13.29 -12.47 13.10
N GLU A 177 -14.27 -11.82 12.48
CA GLU A 177 -14.82 -12.26 11.20
C GLU A 177 -13.73 -12.23 10.11
N ALA A 178 -12.95 -11.15 10.01
CA ALA A 178 -11.85 -11.01 9.06
C ALA A 178 -10.78 -12.11 9.26
N GLN A 179 -10.47 -12.46 10.51
CA GLN A 179 -9.56 -13.56 10.83
C GLN A 179 -10.12 -14.92 10.41
N ALA A 180 -11.40 -15.16 10.67
CA ALA A 180 -12.08 -16.40 10.28
C ALA A 180 -12.15 -16.59 8.75
N LEU A 181 -12.28 -15.49 8.01
CA LEU A 181 -12.28 -15.46 6.55
C LEU A 181 -10.87 -15.48 5.93
N GLY A 182 -9.81 -15.37 6.74
CA GLY A 182 -8.43 -15.34 6.28
C GLY A 182 -8.00 -13.98 5.71
N TYR A 183 -8.76 -12.92 5.94
CA TYR A 183 -8.39 -11.55 5.54
C TYR A 183 -7.44 -10.88 6.52
N ALA A 184 -7.47 -11.28 7.80
CA ALA A 184 -6.55 -10.83 8.82
C ALA A 184 -5.77 -12.01 9.41
N GLU A 185 -4.50 -11.80 9.70
CA GLU A 185 -3.67 -12.76 10.44
C GLU A 185 -4.00 -12.73 11.94
N ARG A 186 -3.47 -13.73 12.68
CA ARG A 186 -3.63 -13.78 14.14
C ARG A 186 -3.05 -12.53 14.84
N ASN A 187 -1.93 -12.02 14.35
CA ASN A 187 -1.39 -10.71 14.75
C ASN A 187 -1.60 -9.71 13.62
N PRO A 188 -2.69 -8.93 13.63
CA PRO A 188 -3.05 -8.01 12.56
C PRO A 188 -2.41 -6.63 12.71
N GLU A 189 -1.51 -6.42 13.66
CA GLU A 189 -0.95 -5.11 14.04
C GLU A 189 -0.44 -4.31 12.84
N ALA A 190 0.31 -4.95 11.94
CA ALA A 190 0.84 -4.30 10.75
C ALA A 190 -0.26 -3.73 9.83
N ASP A 191 -1.42 -4.39 9.80
CA ASP A 191 -2.58 -3.93 9.05
C ASP A 191 -3.32 -2.83 9.80
N VAL A 192 -3.81 -3.15 11.01
CA VAL A 192 -4.75 -2.29 11.75
C VAL A 192 -4.12 -1.00 12.29
N GLU A 193 -2.80 -0.99 12.53
CA GLU A 193 -2.05 0.21 12.91
C GLU A 193 -1.49 0.98 11.69
N GLY A 194 -1.78 0.52 10.45
CA GLY A 194 -1.48 1.24 9.23
C GLY A 194 -0.06 1.06 8.68
N TYR A 195 0.79 0.25 9.32
CA TYR A 195 2.21 0.09 8.93
C TYR A 195 2.38 -0.55 7.55
N ASP A 196 1.47 -1.45 7.13
CA ASP A 196 1.47 -2.01 5.78
C ASP A 196 1.24 -0.92 4.72
N ALA A 197 0.22 -0.09 4.91
CA ALA A 197 -0.11 1.01 4.00
C ALA A 197 1.00 2.10 4.00
N CYS A 198 1.62 2.35 5.17
CA CYS A 198 2.73 3.26 5.32
C CYS A 198 3.95 2.85 4.48
N ARG A 199 4.36 1.59 4.53
CA ARG A 199 5.47 1.10 3.69
C ARG A 199 5.16 1.21 2.19
N LYS A 200 3.93 0.95 1.80
CA LYS A 200 3.49 1.04 0.40
C LYS A 200 3.52 2.48 -0.12
N ILE A 201 3.02 3.45 0.66
CA ILE A 201 3.10 4.85 0.23
C ILE A 201 4.53 5.37 0.22
N ALA A 202 5.41 4.91 1.11
CA ALA A 202 6.83 5.24 1.07
C ALA A 202 7.49 4.80 -0.24
N ILE A 203 7.23 3.57 -0.70
CA ILE A 203 7.71 3.05 -1.99
C ILE A 203 7.20 3.93 -3.14
N LEU A 204 5.89 4.21 -3.18
CA LEU A 204 5.30 5.01 -4.26
C LEU A 204 5.81 6.45 -4.26
N THR A 205 6.02 7.04 -3.08
CA THR A 205 6.58 8.39 -2.95
C THR A 205 8.02 8.43 -3.43
N SER A 206 8.82 7.42 -3.08
CA SER A 206 10.21 7.31 -3.54
C SER A 206 10.27 7.19 -5.06
N LEU A 207 9.42 6.38 -5.68
CA LEU A 207 9.35 6.25 -7.14
C LEU A 207 8.87 7.53 -7.84
N ALA A 208 7.93 8.26 -7.25
CA ALA A 208 7.40 9.49 -7.83
C ALA A 208 8.37 10.67 -7.69
N ASP A 209 9.23 10.68 -6.66
CA ASP A 209 10.22 11.72 -6.41
C ASP A 209 11.60 11.38 -6.99
N GLY A 210 11.96 10.10 -7.03
CA GLY A 210 13.27 9.60 -7.42
C GLY A 210 14.26 9.45 -6.26
N ARG A 211 13.91 9.85 -5.03
CA ARG A 211 14.73 9.78 -3.81
C ARG A 211 14.11 8.86 -2.77
N THR A 212 14.91 8.40 -1.83
CA THR A 212 14.48 7.45 -0.79
C THR A 212 13.68 8.12 0.33
N VAL A 213 12.46 7.65 0.55
CA VAL A 213 11.63 8.00 1.71
C VAL A 213 11.90 7.01 2.84
N ASN A 214 12.25 7.52 4.02
CA ASN A 214 12.23 6.71 5.23
C ASN A 214 10.79 6.55 5.73
N PHE A 215 10.23 5.34 5.63
CA PHE A 215 8.85 5.08 6.05
C PHE A 215 8.62 5.30 7.56
N GLU A 216 9.65 5.23 8.41
CA GLU A 216 9.56 5.49 9.84
C GLU A 216 9.29 6.98 10.16
N GLU A 217 9.55 7.88 9.21
CA GLU A 217 9.28 9.32 9.34
C GLU A 217 7.85 9.69 8.89
N ILE A 218 7.11 8.75 8.29
CA ILE A 218 5.73 8.97 7.88
C ILE A 218 4.81 8.89 9.11
N THR A 219 4.05 9.95 9.36
CA THR A 219 3.00 9.93 10.38
C THR A 219 2.01 8.81 10.08
N THR A 220 1.86 7.87 11.02
CA THR A 220 1.03 6.68 10.84
C THR A 220 0.06 6.52 12.00
N GLU A 221 -1.23 6.48 11.70
CA GLU A 221 -2.32 6.26 12.65
C GLU A 221 -3.20 5.11 12.14
N GLY A 222 -3.48 4.13 13.02
CA GLY A 222 -4.32 2.97 12.71
C GLY A 222 -5.82 3.22 12.85
N ILE A 223 -6.60 2.15 12.69
CA ILE A 223 -8.06 2.19 12.74
C ILE A 223 -8.64 1.75 14.09
N THR A 224 -7.81 1.30 15.03
CA THR A 224 -8.22 0.67 16.29
C THR A 224 -9.00 1.62 17.22
N LYS A 225 -8.93 2.93 16.99
CA LYS A 225 -9.64 3.97 17.76
C LYS A 225 -10.94 4.43 17.10
N ILE A 226 -11.27 3.95 15.90
CA ILE A 226 -12.51 4.32 15.21
C ILE A 226 -13.68 3.55 15.81
N SER A 227 -14.73 4.26 16.17
CA SER A 227 -15.91 3.72 16.82
C SER A 227 -17.16 3.74 15.92
N ASN A 228 -18.21 3.04 16.34
CA ASN A 228 -19.50 3.02 15.64
C ASN A 228 -20.18 4.40 15.63
N GLU A 229 -19.95 5.19 16.67
CA GLU A 229 -20.45 6.54 16.76
C GLU A 229 -19.77 7.44 15.72
N ASP A 230 -18.46 7.28 15.45
CA ASP A 230 -17.78 7.98 14.36
C ASP A 230 -18.46 7.72 13.01
N PHE A 231 -18.89 6.46 12.76
CA PHE A 231 -19.65 6.13 11.55
C PHE A 231 -21.06 6.71 11.54
N ALA A 232 -21.70 6.86 12.71
CA ALA A 232 -23.02 7.51 12.79
C ALA A 232 -22.92 8.98 12.36
N TYR A 233 -21.89 9.69 12.81
CA TYR A 233 -21.61 11.06 12.35
C TYR A 233 -21.19 11.11 10.89
N ALA A 234 -20.35 10.18 10.44
CA ALA A 234 -19.95 10.11 9.04
C ALA A 234 -21.17 9.97 8.10
N ARG A 235 -22.12 9.10 8.43
CA ARG A 235 -23.39 8.96 7.69
C ARG A 235 -24.20 10.27 7.68
N LYS A 236 -24.28 10.96 8.83
CA LYS A 236 -24.98 12.26 8.93
C LYS A 236 -24.36 13.30 7.99
N LEU A 237 -23.04 13.21 7.77
CA LEU A 237 -22.26 14.08 6.90
C LEU A 237 -22.19 13.58 5.44
N ASN A 238 -22.95 12.55 5.05
CA ASN A 238 -22.84 11.88 3.74
C ASN A 238 -21.40 11.48 3.39
N SER A 239 -20.67 11.03 4.37
CA SER A 239 -19.25 10.71 4.28
C SER A 239 -18.97 9.27 4.76
N VAL A 240 -17.78 8.78 4.49
CA VAL A 240 -17.26 7.51 4.99
C VAL A 240 -15.87 7.71 5.59
N ILE A 241 -15.49 6.82 6.51
CA ILE A 241 -14.14 6.80 7.09
C ILE A 241 -13.34 5.73 6.35
N LYS A 242 -12.15 6.11 5.84
CA LYS A 242 -11.21 5.22 5.17
C LYS A 242 -9.81 5.39 5.75
N LEU A 243 -9.05 4.30 5.85
CA LEU A 243 -7.62 4.40 6.09
C LEU A 243 -6.95 4.78 4.76
N LEU A 244 -6.49 6.02 4.65
CA LEU A 244 -5.79 6.51 3.48
C LEU A 244 -4.28 6.59 3.75
N ALA A 245 -3.49 6.07 2.82
CA ALA A 245 -2.08 6.36 2.71
C ALA A 245 -1.93 7.40 1.59
N THR A 246 -1.44 8.58 1.90
CA THR A 246 -1.36 9.70 0.96
C THR A 246 0.01 10.36 0.99
N SER A 247 0.48 10.75 -0.19
CA SER A 247 1.67 11.57 -0.39
C SER A 247 1.37 12.63 -1.44
N TYR A 248 1.79 13.86 -1.20
CA TYR A 248 1.55 14.94 -2.15
C TYR A 248 2.63 16.02 -2.02
N ARG A 249 2.78 16.77 -3.12
CA ARG A 249 3.72 17.87 -3.23
C ARG A 249 2.96 19.20 -3.13
N LYS A 250 3.42 20.08 -2.24
CA LYS A 250 2.85 21.42 -2.05
C LYS A 250 3.95 22.41 -1.69
N ASP A 251 3.99 23.55 -2.35
CA ASP A 251 4.96 24.62 -2.13
C ASP A 251 6.43 24.14 -2.09
N GLY A 252 6.77 23.20 -2.98
CA GLY A 252 8.10 22.59 -3.08
C GLY A 252 8.44 21.58 -1.98
N LYS A 253 7.50 21.28 -1.08
CA LYS A 253 7.64 20.29 0.00
C LYS A 253 6.86 19.03 -0.32
N VAL A 254 7.33 17.89 0.16
CA VAL A 254 6.64 16.60 0.08
C VAL A 254 6.11 16.23 1.45
N TYR A 255 4.83 15.88 1.50
CA TYR A 255 4.14 15.41 2.68
C TYR A 255 3.72 13.96 2.47
N ALA A 256 3.78 13.15 3.52
CA ALA A 256 3.26 11.78 3.50
C ALA A 256 2.62 11.44 4.85
N ILE A 257 1.47 10.77 4.81
CA ILE A 257 0.72 10.34 6.00
C ILE A 257 -0.10 9.08 5.70
N THR A 258 -0.22 8.22 6.68
CA THR A 258 -1.19 7.11 6.69
C THR A 258 -2.09 7.27 7.91
N ALA A 259 -3.37 7.51 7.70
CA ALA A 259 -4.30 7.74 8.80
C ALA A 259 -5.76 7.48 8.36
N PRO A 260 -6.71 7.36 9.31
CA PRO A 260 -8.13 7.47 9.02
C PRO A 260 -8.48 8.88 8.53
N PHE A 261 -9.25 8.93 7.43
CA PHE A 261 -9.79 10.16 6.87
C PHE A 261 -11.29 10.04 6.67
N LEU A 262 -12.00 11.14 6.92
CA LEU A 262 -13.38 11.34 6.49
C LEU A 262 -13.36 11.85 5.06
N ILE A 263 -14.07 11.15 4.16
CA ILE A 263 -14.18 11.49 2.74
C ILE A 263 -15.65 11.49 2.32
N ASP A 264 -16.03 12.43 1.48
CA ASP A 264 -17.39 12.56 0.98
C ASP A 264 -17.65 11.80 -0.32
N THR A 265 -18.90 11.86 -0.82
CA THR A 265 -19.36 11.17 -2.04
C THR A 265 -18.65 11.61 -3.32
N THR A 266 -17.94 12.73 -3.31
CA THR A 266 -17.21 13.26 -4.48
C THR A 266 -15.80 12.71 -4.57
N HIS A 267 -15.30 12.11 -3.47
CA HIS A 267 -13.96 11.55 -3.42
C HIS A 267 -13.86 10.26 -4.25
N PRO A 268 -12.84 10.09 -5.13
CA PRO A 268 -12.71 8.90 -6.00
C PRO A 268 -12.70 7.57 -5.23
N LEU A 269 -12.14 7.55 -4.02
CA LEU A 269 -12.02 6.34 -3.19
C LEU A 269 -13.27 6.06 -2.33
N TYR A 270 -14.31 6.90 -2.36
CA TYR A 270 -15.52 6.76 -1.55
C TYR A 270 -16.16 5.37 -1.69
N ASN A 271 -16.28 4.88 -2.92
CA ASN A 271 -16.92 3.61 -3.24
C ASN A 271 -15.98 2.40 -3.24
N VAL A 272 -14.73 2.54 -2.82
CA VAL A 272 -13.81 1.42 -2.67
C VAL A 272 -14.11 0.70 -1.36
N ASN A 273 -14.82 -0.43 -1.42
CA ASN A 273 -15.35 -1.14 -0.27
C ASN A 273 -14.86 -2.60 -0.17
N GLY A 274 -15.07 -3.22 0.99
CA GLY A 274 -14.70 -4.60 1.27
C GLY A 274 -13.18 -4.80 1.24
N VAL A 275 -12.72 -5.90 0.67
CA VAL A 275 -11.28 -6.24 0.56
C VAL A 275 -10.58 -5.56 -0.62
N LEU A 276 -11.32 -4.76 -1.41
CA LEU A 276 -10.75 -4.10 -2.59
C LEU A 276 -9.87 -2.91 -2.20
N ASN A 277 -8.89 -2.66 -3.03
CA ASN A 277 -7.98 -1.53 -2.91
C ASN A 277 -8.17 -0.55 -4.08
N GLY A 278 -7.79 0.70 -3.88
CA GLY A 278 -7.77 1.72 -4.91
C GLY A 278 -6.59 2.65 -4.70
N ILE A 279 -5.90 2.98 -5.77
CA ILE A 279 -4.77 3.92 -5.76
C ILE A 279 -5.10 5.03 -6.76
N TYR A 280 -5.25 6.22 -6.25
CA TYR A 280 -5.53 7.42 -7.00
C TYR A 280 -4.23 8.22 -7.17
N VAL A 281 -3.94 8.62 -8.40
CA VAL A 281 -2.74 9.36 -8.78
C VAL A 281 -3.17 10.63 -9.49
N ASN A 282 -2.60 11.76 -9.10
CA ASN A 282 -2.78 13.02 -9.80
C ASN A 282 -1.46 13.41 -10.48
N GLY A 283 -1.50 13.54 -11.80
CA GLY A 283 -0.41 14.07 -12.62
C GLY A 283 -0.72 15.50 -13.06
N ASN A 284 0.29 16.34 -13.16
CA ASN A 284 0.14 17.77 -13.46
C ASN A 284 -0.46 18.04 -14.86
N MET A 285 -0.41 17.09 -15.79
CA MET A 285 -0.94 17.22 -17.15
C MET A 285 -2.08 16.26 -17.45
N VAL A 286 -1.97 14.98 -17.03
CA VAL A 286 -3.02 13.98 -17.25
C VAL A 286 -4.21 14.19 -16.31
N GLY A 287 -4.00 14.86 -15.17
CA GLY A 287 -5.00 14.99 -14.11
C GLY A 287 -5.14 13.70 -13.30
N ASP A 288 -6.37 13.32 -13.03
CA ASP A 288 -6.70 12.24 -12.11
C ASP A 288 -6.77 10.88 -12.80
N VAL A 289 -6.01 9.93 -12.29
CA VAL A 289 -6.03 8.52 -12.72
C VAL A 289 -6.22 7.63 -11.51
N MET A 290 -7.05 6.60 -11.63
CA MET A 290 -7.30 5.65 -10.55
C MET A 290 -7.06 4.22 -11.00
N PHE A 291 -6.35 3.46 -10.17
CA PHE A 291 -6.13 2.02 -10.32
C PHE A 291 -6.90 1.29 -9.21
N PHE A 292 -7.72 0.32 -9.58
CA PHE A 292 -8.65 -0.32 -8.66
C PHE A 292 -8.69 -1.83 -8.89
N GLY A 293 -8.77 -2.62 -7.81
CA GLY A 293 -8.86 -4.08 -7.90
C GLY A 293 -8.51 -4.80 -6.61
N ALA A 294 -8.06 -6.04 -6.73
CA ALA A 294 -7.61 -6.86 -5.61
C ALA A 294 -6.19 -6.49 -5.18
N GLY A 295 -6.06 -5.90 -4.01
CA GLY A 295 -4.76 -5.50 -3.42
C GLY A 295 -3.95 -6.63 -2.82
N ALA A 296 -4.51 -7.85 -2.73
CA ALA A 296 -3.88 -9.05 -2.21
C ALA A 296 -4.55 -10.31 -2.79
N GLY A 297 -4.00 -11.48 -2.49
CA GLY A 297 -4.53 -12.77 -2.88
C GLY A 297 -3.57 -13.57 -3.76
N LYS A 298 -3.72 -14.90 -3.77
CA LYS A 298 -2.83 -15.84 -4.48
C LYS A 298 -2.62 -15.44 -5.94
N LEU A 299 -3.68 -15.49 -6.74
CA LEU A 299 -3.60 -15.25 -8.18
C LEU A 299 -3.42 -13.77 -8.54
N PRO A 300 -4.08 -12.79 -7.90
CA PRO A 300 -3.83 -11.38 -8.20
C PRO A 300 -2.36 -10.99 -8.00
N THR A 301 -1.77 -11.32 -6.84
CA THR A 301 -0.36 -11.01 -6.56
C THR A 301 0.59 -11.76 -7.49
N ALA A 302 0.35 -13.06 -7.70
CA ALA A 302 1.15 -13.85 -8.63
C ALA A 302 1.04 -13.33 -10.08
N SER A 303 -0.09 -12.78 -10.50
CA SER A 303 -0.26 -12.19 -11.83
C SER A 303 0.66 -10.99 -12.05
N ALA A 304 0.81 -10.12 -11.04
CA ALA A 304 1.75 -9.00 -11.11
C ALA A 304 3.21 -9.50 -11.18
N VAL A 305 3.58 -10.52 -10.36
CA VAL A 305 4.90 -11.15 -10.41
C VAL A 305 5.18 -11.77 -11.78
N VAL A 306 4.21 -12.49 -12.38
CA VAL A 306 4.38 -13.07 -13.72
C VAL A 306 4.53 -11.97 -14.78
N GLY A 307 3.86 -10.83 -14.61
CA GLY A 307 4.08 -9.64 -15.43
C GLY A 307 5.53 -9.18 -15.38
N ASP A 308 6.12 -9.12 -14.19
CA ASP A 308 7.52 -8.73 -13.98
C ASP A 308 8.49 -9.77 -14.57
N ILE A 309 8.19 -11.07 -14.44
CA ILE A 309 8.99 -12.13 -15.08
C ILE A 309 9.01 -11.96 -16.61
N ILE A 310 7.85 -11.70 -17.22
CA ILE A 310 7.74 -11.45 -18.66
C ILE A 310 8.61 -10.26 -19.07
N ASP A 311 8.58 -9.17 -18.31
CA ASP A 311 9.37 -7.99 -18.60
C ASP A 311 10.87 -8.26 -18.43
N CYS A 312 11.30 -8.98 -17.39
CA CYS A 312 12.69 -9.42 -17.23
C CYS A 312 13.18 -10.25 -18.43
N VAL A 313 12.34 -11.18 -18.90
CA VAL A 313 12.68 -12.04 -20.06
C VAL A 313 12.78 -11.23 -21.36
N LYS A 314 11.86 -10.29 -21.58
CA LYS A 314 11.88 -9.40 -22.77
C LYS A 314 13.07 -8.47 -22.80
N HIS A 315 13.50 -8.01 -21.64
CA HIS A 315 14.58 -7.03 -21.48
C HIS A 315 15.88 -7.69 -20.98
N LYS A 316 16.12 -8.97 -21.30
CA LYS A 316 17.35 -9.65 -20.93
C LYS A 316 18.57 -8.89 -21.48
N GLY A 317 19.52 -8.54 -20.61
CA GLY A 317 20.72 -7.76 -20.95
C GLY A 317 20.47 -6.26 -21.13
N THR A 318 19.27 -5.78 -20.78
CA THR A 318 18.91 -4.35 -20.79
C THR A 318 18.18 -4.00 -19.51
N ASN A 319 18.60 -2.94 -18.84
CA ASN A 319 17.90 -2.48 -17.63
C ASN A 319 16.68 -1.62 -17.98
N VAL A 320 15.53 -1.98 -17.47
CA VAL A 320 14.32 -1.14 -17.44
C VAL A 320 14.47 -0.17 -16.27
N CYS A 321 14.92 1.03 -16.57
CA CYS A 321 15.31 2.01 -15.56
C CYS A 321 14.08 2.45 -14.73
N LEU A 322 14.11 2.19 -13.43
CA LEU A 322 13.32 2.85 -12.43
C LEU A 322 14.19 3.94 -11.78
N ILE A 323 13.65 5.15 -11.67
CA ILE A 323 14.38 6.27 -11.06
C ILE A 323 14.07 6.25 -9.57
N TRP A 324 15.04 5.83 -8.80
CA TRP A 324 15.03 5.85 -7.34
C TRP A 324 16.45 5.65 -6.84
N ASP A 325 17.05 6.68 -6.28
CA ASP A 325 18.39 6.63 -5.70
C ASP A 325 18.35 6.66 -4.16
N ASP A 326 19.52 6.54 -3.53
CA ASP A 326 19.69 6.47 -2.08
C ASP A 326 19.68 7.85 -1.40
N GLU A 327 19.62 8.95 -2.16
CA GLU A 327 19.47 10.28 -1.58
C GLU A 327 18.17 10.34 -0.77
N LYS A 328 18.28 10.76 0.48
CA LYS A 328 17.12 10.86 1.35
C LYS A 328 16.19 12.00 0.92
N LEU A 329 14.91 11.71 0.74
CA LEU A 329 13.87 12.70 0.60
C LEU A 329 13.41 13.18 1.98
N GLU A 330 13.65 14.45 2.29
CA GLU A 330 13.16 15.06 3.52
C GLU A 330 11.65 15.33 3.42
N LEU A 331 10.87 14.66 4.27
CA LEU A 331 9.44 14.89 4.36
C LEU A 331 9.13 16.12 5.22
N ALA A 332 8.18 16.93 4.78
CA ALA A 332 7.65 18.01 5.60
C ALA A 332 6.76 17.45 6.72
N PRO A 333 6.80 18.06 7.93
CA PRO A 333 5.94 17.64 9.03
C PRO A 333 4.46 17.82 8.67
N THR A 334 3.68 16.74 8.74
CA THR A 334 2.24 16.77 8.44
C THR A 334 1.44 17.63 9.43
N ARG A 335 1.99 17.89 10.63
CA ARG A 335 1.40 18.78 11.62
C ARG A 335 1.38 20.27 11.20
N ASP A 336 2.21 20.65 10.23
CA ASP A 336 2.26 22.01 9.67
C ASP A 336 1.24 22.18 8.53
N GLU A 337 0.64 21.10 8.08
CA GLU A 337 -0.33 21.14 7.00
C GLU A 337 -1.67 21.66 7.48
N VAL A 338 -2.28 22.52 6.64
CA VAL A 338 -3.58 23.14 6.91
C VAL A 338 -4.70 22.26 6.35
N ARG A 339 -5.56 21.76 7.23
CA ARG A 339 -6.72 20.92 6.88
C ARG A 339 -7.89 21.11 7.86
N SER A 340 -9.06 20.63 7.49
CA SER A 340 -10.20 20.54 8.38
C SER A 340 -10.22 19.22 9.14
N PHE A 341 -10.82 19.24 10.31
CA PHE A 341 -11.00 18.08 11.17
C PHE A 341 -12.48 17.91 11.52
N PHE A 342 -12.97 16.69 11.46
CA PHE A 342 -14.18 16.31 12.15
C PHE A 342 -13.80 15.95 13.60
N VAL A 343 -14.55 16.51 14.56
CA VAL A 343 -14.27 16.39 16.00
C VAL A 343 -15.52 15.94 16.71
N ARG A 344 -15.41 14.96 17.62
CA ARG A 344 -16.46 14.60 18.58
C ARG A 344 -16.09 15.05 19.97
N VAL A 345 -17.02 15.62 20.66
CA VAL A 345 -16.86 16.22 22.00
C VAL A 345 -17.91 15.66 22.94
N LYS A 346 -17.51 15.35 24.17
CA LYS A 346 -18.40 14.95 25.24
C LYS A 346 -19.17 16.17 25.76
N GLY A 347 -20.46 16.01 25.94
CA GLY A 347 -21.35 17.07 26.45
C GLY A 347 -22.68 17.08 25.68
N ASN A 348 -23.43 18.11 25.88
CA ASN A 348 -24.70 18.32 25.17
C ASN A 348 -24.68 19.69 24.46
N THR A 349 -25.74 20.00 23.71
CA THR A 349 -25.81 21.23 22.92
C THR A 349 -25.77 22.52 23.72
N SER A 350 -25.92 22.48 25.07
CA SER A 350 -25.71 23.66 25.94
C SER A 350 -24.23 23.93 26.19
N ASP A 351 -23.35 22.96 25.98
CA ASP A 351 -21.91 23.05 26.24
C ASP A 351 -21.10 23.60 25.06
N THR A 352 -21.79 23.97 23.98
CA THR A 352 -21.16 24.40 22.71
C THR A 352 -20.44 25.75 22.81
N ALA A 353 -20.71 26.54 23.82
CA ALA A 353 -20.08 27.88 24.00
C ALA A 353 -18.54 27.76 24.04
N MET A 354 -18.01 26.76 24.78
CA MET A 354 -16.56 26.55 24.90
C MET A 354 -15.94 26.12 23.54
N VAL A 355 -16.63 25.29 22.79
CA VAL A 355 -16.15 24.89 21.46
C VAL A 355 -16.10 26.12 20.54
N LYS A 356 -17.15 26.95 20.53
CA LYS A 356 -17.18 28.17 19.70
C LYS A 356 -16.14 29.19 20.12
N GLU A 357 -15.78 29.26 21.40
CA GLU A 357 -14.70 30.13 21.91
C GLU A 357 -13.33 29.69 21.34
N GLN A 358 -13.08 28.37 21.23
CA GLN A 358 -11.79 27.79 20.82
C GLN A 358 -11.67 27.65 19.30
N PHE A 359 -12.75 27.25 18.61
CA PHE A 359 -12.76 26.89 17.18
C PHE A 359 -13.53 27.87 16.29
N GLY A 360 -14.11 28.94 16.84
CA GLY A 360 -14.92 29.89 16.09
C GLY A 360 -16.37 29.44 15.92
N ASP A 361 -17.08 30.08 14.97
CA ASP A 361 -18.50 29.77 14.73
C ASP A 361 -18.69 28.48 13.90
N VAL A 362 -18.41 27.36 14.54
CA VAL A 362 -18.57 26.03 13.92
C VAL A 362 -20.02 25.56 13.98
N GLU A 363 -20.46 24.84 12.96
CA GLU A 363 -21.76 24.16 12.93
C GLU A 363 -21.74 22.92 13.82
N ILE A 364 -22.68 22.84 14.76
CA ILE A 364 -22.82 21.72 15.69
C ILE A 364 -23.65 20.63 15.02
N ILE A 365 -23.12 19.42 15.05
CA ILE A 365 -23.71 18.23 14.46
C ILE A 365 -24.14 17.29 15.57
N THR A 366 -25.40 16.86 15.55
CA THR A 366 -25.96 15.90 16.50
C THR A 366 -26.45 14.65 15.76
N VAL A 367 -26.41 13.52 16.44
CA VAL A 367 -26.90 12.25 15.95
C VAL A 367 -27.92 11.70 16.96
N ASP A 368 -29.08 11.29 16.49
CA ASP A 368 -30.15 10.74 17.34
C ASP A 368 -29.64 9.53 18.12
N GLY A 369 -29.89 9.52 19.42
CA GLY A 369 -29.43 8.47 20.34
C GLY A 369 -28.02 8.66 20.90
N LEU A 370 -27.33 9.73 20.56
CA LEU A 370 -26.03 10.12 21.12
C LEU A 370 -26.16 11.44 21.92
N ASP A 371 -26.96 11.43 22.98
CA ASP A 371 -27.39 12.64 23.70
C ASP A 371 -26.29 13.27 24.59
N ASN A 372 -25.21 12.53 24.87
CA ASN A 372 -24.10 12.98 25.73
C ASN A 372 -22.84 13.40 24.96
N GLU A 373 -22.99 13.62 23.67
CA GLU A 373 -21.92 14.08 22.80
C GLU A 373 -22.48 14.86 21.59
N PHE A 374 -21.63 15.62 20.96
CA PHE A 374 -21.90 16.27 19.69
C PHE A 374 -20.64 16.35 18.83
N GLY A 375 -20.82 16.54 17.54
CA GLY A 375 -19.71 16.71 16.60
C GLY A 375 -19.68 18.11 15.99
N PHE A 376 -18.57 18.46 15.37
CA PHE A 376 -18.43 19.62 14.50
C PHE A 376 -17.28 19.43 13.51
N ILE A 377 -17.24 20.28 12.48
CA ILE A 377 -16.11 20.37 11.54
C ILE A 377 -15.40 21.70 11.79
N THR A 378 -14.07 21.66 11.91
CA THR A 378 -13.27 22.88 12.07
C THR A 378 -13.10 23.62 10.75
N ASP A 379 -12.84 24.90 10.79
CA ASP A 379 -12.16 25.59 9.70
C ASP A 379 -10.79 24.94 9.42
N LYS A 380 -10.20 25.27 8.27
CA LYS A 380 -8.86 24.80 7.92
C LYS A 380 -7.81 25.36 8.86
N MET A 381 -7.09 24.51 9.57
CA MET A 381 -6.03 24.87 10.50
C MET A 381 -4.91 23.83 10.50
N THR A 382 -3.74 24.19 11.05
CA THR A 382 -2.66 23.23 11.28
C THR A 382 -2.99 22.33 12.47
N GLU A 383 -2.37 21.13 12.54
CA GLU A 383 -2.54 20.27 13.72
C GLU A 383 -2.03 20.94 15.02
N GLU A 384 -0.99 21.76 14.93
CA GLU A 384 -0.51 22.53 16.09
C GLU A 384 -1.57 23.53 16.59
N ALA A 385 -2.24 24.23 15.66
CA ALA A 385 -3.33 25.14 16.03
C ALA A 385 -4.53 24.38 16.59
N PHE A 386 -4.85 23.22 16.00
CA PHE A 386 -5.88 22.32 16.50
C PHE A 386 -5.58 21.85 17.93
N ASP A 387 -4.38 21.35 18.20
CA ASP A 387 -3.98 20.83 19.51
C ASP A 387 -4.08 21.94 20.60
N LYS A 388 -3.72 23.18 20.26
CA LYS A 388 -3.88 24.34 21.15
C LYS A 388 -5.35 24.64 21.43
N ALA A 389 -6.20 24.64 20.41
CA ALA A 389 -7.64 24.91 20.57
C ALA A 389 -8.34 23.77 21.33
N ALA A 390 -7.94 22.51 21.08
CA ALA A 390 -8.53 21.34 21.71
C ALA A 390 -8.13 21.14 23.18
N ALA A 391 -7.09 21.83 23.68
CA ALA A 391 -6.55 21.61 25.02
C ALA A 391 -7.57 21.77 26.17
N ASN A 392 -8.61 22.58 25.96
CA ASN A 392 -9.67 22.83 26.96
C ASN A 392 -11.02 22.18 26.58
N VAL A 393 -11.04 21.31 25.56
CA VAL A 393 -12.26 20.65 25.08
C VAL A 393 -12.20 19.17 25.45
N ASP A 394 -13.27 18.63 26.02
CA ASP A 394 -13.37 17.19 26.35
C ASP A 394 -13.61 16.38 25.08
N MET A 395 -12.55 16.26 24.27
CA MET A 395 -12.57 15.64 22.96
C MET A 395 -12.64 14.11 23.09
N ILE A 396 -13.58 13.48 22.37
CA ILE A 396 -13.73 12.02 22.25
C ILE A 396 -12.85 11.50 21.10
N SER A 397 -12.98 12.09 19.91
CA SER A 397 -12.24 11.70 18.72
C SER A 397 -12.00 12.87 17.78
N ARG A 398 -10.98 12.70 16.93
CA ARG A 398 -10.63 13.61 15.83
C ARG A 398 -10.34 12.78 14.59
N ILE A 399 -10.93 13.14 13.47
CA ILE A 399 -10.67 12.50 12.16
C ILE A 399 -10.35 13.61 11.16
N ARG A 400 -9.27 13.44 10.40
CA ARG A 400 -8.89 14.36 9.31
C ARG A 400 -9.87 14.28 8.16
N ILE A 401 -10.12 15.41 7.49
CA ILE A 401 -10.92 15.44 6.27
C ILE A 401 -9.96 15.53 5.08
N ASP A 402 -10.09 14.62 4.09
CA ASP A 402 -9.38 14.76 2.83
C ASP A 402 -10.25 15.56 1.84
N ASP A 403 -9.90 16.83 1.68
CA ASP A 403 -10.47 17.71 0.65
C ASP A 403 -9.75 17.41 -0.67
N THR A 404 -10.26 16.51 -1.49
CA THR A 404 -9.65 16.11 -2.78
C THR A 404 -9.51 17.22 -3.80
N LYS A 405 -10.09 18.37 -3.59
CA LYS A 405 -9.92 19.52 -4.49
C LYS A 405 -8.58 20.20 -4.20
N LEU A 406 -7.48 19.63 -4.70
CA LEU A 406 -6.32 20.43 -5.04
C LEU A 406 -6.73 21.28 -6.24
N GLN A 407 -6.97 22.56 -5.99
CA GLN A 407 -7.15 23.57 -7.05
C GLN A 407 -5.82 23.82 -7.75
#